data_1ecd7b06eb01669d98697c94695b8fc5
#
_entry.id   1ecd7b06eb01669d98697c94695b8fc5
#
_cell.length_a   1.000
_cell.length_b   1.000
_cell.length_c   1.000
_cell.angle_alpha   90.00
_cell.angle_beta   90.00
_cell.angle_gamma   90.00
#
_symmetry.space_group_name_H-M   'P 1'
#
loop_
_entity.id
_entity.type
_entity.pdbx_description
1 polymer ?
#
loop_
_entity_poly.entity_id
_entity_poly.type
_entity_poly.pdbx_seq_one_letter_code
_entity_poly.pdbx_strand_id
1 'polypeptide(L)'
;LYNDFPLNVSIDELFSNHTAIFGNTGSGKTYGICRIIQNIFPKGQIIPYKANLFIFDSYGEYINAFSRLQENNPFYSFKVITTNLKKNYEKLNIPVCLLELEDVLNLLEATNFSQIAMVDTALTYVKMFARNDKEAMDFKNHILAKAITSIMYTNQTSSKIRDQIFEILSETNTAELSLETEVPGIGFTRQFRNCFDIDSEGRFAERKIISDYIKGFIDEDRKWNYDSTGVSYSLHDLEVALNFTLYSERYLLNEAMYDSAMSLKVKLHDLATRSNSSFFTNEGYITLDEYIKRIQINGNKKSQIVNFNLEDVDDRFARSIVKIFGRMFMKYTKGLAERASFPIHMILEEAHRYVLEGDDKKLFGYNIFERIAKEGRKYGLLLDLITQRPTDLNENVISQCANFLIFKINHPADLEYIAKSVPNMSEDVVEKQKTLQSGTCVAFGRIFKIPMIVKMEKADPPPTSANCEIYNNWMVKLKEQ
;
A
#
# COMPACT_ATOMS: atom_id res chain seq x y z
N LEU A 1 22.82 -16.71 35.64
CA LEU A 1 22.92 -15.96 34.43
C LEU A 1 23.81 -14.74 34.67
N TYR A 2 24.88 -14.63 33.90
CA TYR A 2 25.97 -13.70 34.10
C TYR A 2 25.57 -12.31 33.58
N ASN A 3 25.35 -11.37 34.47
CA ASN A 3 24.86 -10.03 34.14
C ASN A 3 25.88 -9.18 33.33
N ASP A 4 27.14 -9.61 33.23
CA ASP A 4 28.24 -8.80 32.68
C ASP A 4 28.93 -9.48 31.48
N PHE A 5 28.33 -10.47 30.87
CA PHE A 5 28.90 -11.13 29.69
C PHE A 5 28.29 -10.54 28.41
N PRO A 6 29.05 -9.77 27.61
CA PRO A 6 28.54 -9.22 26.35
C PRO A 6 28.30 -10.34 25.35
N LEU A 7 27.11 -10.36 24.77
CA LEU A 7 26.71 -11.33 23.76
C LEU A 7 26.85 -10.70 22.38
N ASN A 8 27.75 -11.22 21.57
CA ASN A 8 27.95 -10.80 20.20
C ASN A 8 27.20 -11.73 19.25
N VAL A 9 26.44 -11.15 18.32
CA VAL A 9 25.67 -11.85 17.31
C VAL A 9 26.20 -11.50 15.94
N SER A 10 26.32 -12.49 15.05
CA SER A 10 26.64 -12.25 13.66
C SER A 10 25.52 -11.46 12.98
N ILE A 11 25.88 -10.41 12.26
CA ILE A 11 24.94 -9.60 11.49
C ILE A 11 24.24 -10.47 10.43
N ASP A 12 24.95 -11.41 9.81
CA ASP A 12 24.38 -12.32 8.81
C ASP A 12 23.36 -13.28 9.44
N GLU A 13 23.63 -13.81 10.62
CA GLU A 13 22.70 -14.71 11.30
C GLU A 13 21.41 -13.99 11.72
N LEU A 14 21.50 -12.73 12.10
CA LEU A 14 20.35 -11.93 12.50
C LEU A 14 19.58 -11.39 11.30
N PHE A 15 20.27 -10.76 10.34
CA PHE A 15 19.66 -9.98 9.26
C PHE A 15 19.52 -10.70 7.92
N SER A 16 19.93 -11.98 7.77
CA SER A 16 19.70 -12.72 6.52
C SER A 16 18.40 -13.53 6.50
N ASN A 17 17.54 -13.36 7.51
CA ASN A 17 16.31 -14.13 7.67
C ASN A 17 15.15 -13.26 8.19
N HIS A 18 13.92 -13.77 8.04
CA HIS A 18 12.76 -13.17 8.69
C HIS A 18 12.87 -13.33 10.20
N THR A 19 12.49 -12.29 10.93
CA THR A 19 12.57 -12.24 12.40
C THR A 19 11.21 -11.94 13.00
N ALA A 20 10.80 -12.67 14.02
CA ALA A 20 9.60 -12.42 14.80
C ALA A 20 9.95 -11.93 16.21
N ILE A 21 9.31 -10.84 16.62
CA ILE A 21 9.60 -10.15 17.87
C ILE A 21 8.31 -9.94 18.63
N PHE A 22 8.15 -10.67 19.72
CA PHE A 22 6.92 -10.74 20.50
C PHE A 22 7.10 -10.16 21.89
N GLY A 23 6.03 -9.68 22.50
CA GLY A 23 6.01 -9.23 23.89
C GLY A 23 4.94 -8.20 24.18
N ASN A 24 4.52 -8.09 25.42
CA ASN A 24 3.47 -7.14 25.83
C ASN A 24 3.95 -5.68 25.78
N THR A 25 3.00 -4.76 25.90
CA THR A 25 3.30 -3.32 26.10
C THR A 25 4.18 -3.15 27.34
N GLY A 26 5.22 -2.31 27.26
CA GLY A 26 6.16 -2.07 28.35
C GLY A 26 7.15 -3.19 28.61
N SER A 27 7.16 -4.30 27.84
CA SER A 27 8.14 -5.37 27.95
C SER A 27 9.54 -5.02 27.45
N GLY A 28 9.68 -3.90 26.72
CA GLY A 28 10.95 -3.41 26.18
C GLY A 28 11.22 -3.79 24.72
N LYS A 29 10.21 -4.24 23.95
CA LYS A 29 10.34 -4.57 22.51
C LYS A 29 10.96 -3.43 21.71
N THR A 30 10.26 -2.29 21.67
CA THR A 30 10.67 -1.11 20.86
C THR A 30 12.08 -0.65 21.25
N TYR A 31 12.39 -0.62 22.55
CA TYR A 31 13.74 -0.28 23.05
C TYR A 31 14.79 -1.29 22.57
N GLY A 32 14.49 -2.59 22.70
CA GLY A 32 15.42 -3.67 22.30
C GLY A 32 15.73 -3.61 20.79
N ILE A 33 14.71 -3.43 19.97
CA ILE A 33 14.85 -3.31 18.50
C ILE A 33 15.62 -2.06 18.10
N CYS A 34 15.27 -0.91 18.69
CA CYS A 34 16.03 0.32 18.46
C CYS A 34 17.51 0.12 18.78
N ARG A 35 17.82 -0.56 19.90
CA ARG A 35 19.21 -0.84 20.26
C ARG A 35 19.91 -1.79 19.29
N ILE A 36 19.25 -2.85 18.86
CA ILE A 36 19.80 -3.77 17.85
C ILE A 36 20.13 -3.01 16.58
N ILE A 37 19.21 -2.15 16.09
CA ILE A 37 19.44 -1.35 14.88
C ILE A 37 20.55 -0.34 15.13
N GLN A 38 20.59 0.38 16.26
CA GLN A 38 21.65 1.32 16.60
C GLN A 38 23.05 0.66 16.58
N ASN A 39 23.15 -0.58 17.06
CA ASN A 39 24.42 -1.31 17.09
C ASN A 39 24.94 -1.67 15.67
N ILE A 40 24.09 -1.66 14.64
CA ILE A 40 24.52 -1.84 13.24
C ILE A 40 25.25 -0.59 12.72
N PHE A 41 25.04 0.58 13.32
CA PHE A 41 25.59 1.86 12.88
C PHE A 41 26.70 2.36 13.82
N PRO A 42 27.87 1.69 13.88
CA PRO A 42 28.96 2.03 14.79
C PRO A 42 29.69 3.30 14.35
N LYS A 43 30.46 3.86 15.30
CA LYS A 43 31.51 4.84 14.97
C LYS A 43 32.70 4.05 14.39
N GLY A 44 33.06 4.28 13.11
CA GLY A 44 34.18 3.57 12.51
C GLY A 44 34.32 3.77 11.02
N GLN A 45 35.29 3.08 10.42
CA GLN A 45 35.57 3.18 8.99
C GLN A 45 34.77 2.17 8.15
N ILE A 46 34.41 1.02 8.73
CA ILE A 46 33.52 0.04 8.09
C ILE A 46 32.08 0.37 8.48
N ILE A 47 31.31 0.79 7.50
CA ILE A 47 29.96 1.30 7.71
C ILE A 47 28.93 0.57 6.83
N PRO A 48 27.70 0.34 7.31
CA PRO A 48 26.63 -0.29 6.54
C PRO A 48 25.98 0.72 5.57
N TYR A 49 26.79 1.36 4.72
CA TYR A 49 26.29 2.42 3.81
C TYR A 49 25.19 1.92 2.86
N LYS A 50 25.22 0.62 2.48
CA LYS A 50 24.24 0.01 1.58
C LYS A 50 23.01 -0.55 2.31
N ALA A 51 22.89 -0.40 3.63
CA ALA A 51 21.72 -0.88 4.36
C ALA A 51 20.42 -0.22 3.86
N ASN A 52 19.32 -0.98 3.85
CA ASN A 52 18.00 -0.53 3.44
C ASN A 52 16.97 -1.04 4.45
N LEU A 53 16.77 -0.28 5.52
CA LEU A 53 15.82 -0.57 6.58
C LEU A 53 14.60 0.33 6.42
N PHE A 54 13.44 -0.26 6.19
CA PHE A 54 12.16 0.43 6.06
C PHE A 54 11.27 0.08 7.25
N ILE A 55 11.06 1.04 8.14
CA ILE A 55 10.26 0.86 9.36
C ILE A 55 8.87 1.40 9.10
N PHE A 56 7.85 0.57 9.27
CA PHE A 56 6.44 0.96 9.26
C PHE A 56 5.99 1.15 10.70
N ASP A 57 6.02 2.40 11.12
CA ASP A 57 5.88 2.84 12.50
C ASP A 57 4.44 3.33 12.74
N SER A 58 3.68 2.54 13.46
CA SER A 58 2.26 2.80 13.69
C SER A 58 1.99 4.03 14.56
N TYR A 59 2.92 4.38 15.44
CA TYR A 59 2.71 5.41 16.48
C TYR A 59 3.77 6.51 16.50
N GLY A 60 4.76 6.47 15.60
CA GLY A 60 5.85 7.45 15.55
C GLY A 60 6.89 7.28 16.66
N GLU A 61 7.03 6.09 17.23
CA GLU A 61 7.93 5.83 18.36
C GLU A 61 9.41 5.84 17.98
N TYR A 62 9.76 5.48 16.73
CA TYR A 62 11.14 5.26 16.29
C TYR A 62 11.90 6.55 15.95
N ILE A 63 11.21 7.66 15.74
CA ILE A 63 11.81 8.90 15.22
C ILE A 63 12.98 9.38 16.09
N ASN A 64 12.79 9.43 17.41
CA ASN A 64 13.84 9.90 18.31
C ASN A 64 15.05 8.96 18.35
N ALA A 65 14.81 7.65 18.29
CA ALA A 65 15.87 6.64 18.41
C ALA A 65 16.96 6.73 17.33
N PHE A 66 16.62 7.26 16.16
CA PHE A 66 17.56 7.38 15.04
C PHE A 66 17.93 8.83 14.69
N SER A 67 17.47 9.80 15.48
CA SER A 67 17.70 11.24 15.23
C SER A 67 19.19 11.63 15.24
N ARG A 68 20.03 10.90 15.97
CA ARG A 68 21.46 11.18 16.14
C ARG A 68 22.40 10.26 15.35
N LEU A 69 21.92 9.50 14.37
CA LEU A 69 22.77 8.59 13.59
C LEU A 69 23.96 9.30 12.94
N GLN A 70 23.79 10.52 12.49
CA GLN A 70 24.86 11.33 11.87
C GLN A 70 26.00 11.68 12.83
N GLU A 71 25.78 11.67 14.15
CA GLU A 71 26.83 11.87 15.15
C GLU A 71 27.83 10.71 15.16
N ASN A 72 27.40 9.52 14.79
CA ASN A 72 28.28 8.35 14.69
C ASN A 72 29.12 8.37 13.41
N ASN A 73 28.54 8.78 12.29
CA ASN A 73 29.26 8.92 11.03
C ASN A 73 28.47 9.87 10.09
N PRO A 74 29.12 10.85 9.44
CA PRO A 74 28.45 11.81 8.55
C PRO A 74 27.83 11.20 7.31
N PHE A 75 28.17 9.97 6.94
CA PHE A 75 27.55 9.24 5.85
C PHE A 75 26.24 8.55 6.22
N TYR A 76 25.89 8.49 7.50
CA TYR A 76 24.59 7.95 7.92
C TYR A 76 23.49 8.99 7.72
N SER A 77 22.34 8.50 7.32
CA SER A 77 21.14 9.31 7.16
C SER A 77 19.90 8.52 7.59
N PHE A 78 19.02 9.22 8.27
CA PHE A 78 17.70 8.76 8.68
C PHE A 78 16.65 9.66 8.04
N LYS A 79 15.63 9.08 7.44
CA LYS A 79 14.55 9.81 6.78
C LYS A 79 13.22 9.45 7.42
N VAL A 80 12.35 10.43 7.61
CA VAL A 80 10.97 10.24 8.08
C VAL A 80 10.03 10.65 6.97
N ILE A 81 9.13 9.74 6.61
CA ILE A 81 7.99 9.96 5.72
C ILE A 81 6.74 9.78 6.57
N THR A 82 5.81 10.72 6.55
CA THR A 82 4.66 10.70 7.48
C THR A 82 3.33 10.85 6.78
N THR A 83 2.30 10.22 7.34
CA THR A 83 0.89 10.46 7.01
C THR A 83 0.29 11.62 7.81
N ASN A 84 0.95 12.08 8.87
CA ASN A 84 0.50 13.23 9.64
C ASN A 84 0.83 14.55 8.91
N LEU A 85 -0.21 15.17 8.33
CA LEU A 85 -0.06 16.42 7.56
C LEU A 85 0.37 17.63 8.40
N LYS A 86 0.26 17.56 9.72
CA LYS A 86 0.64 18.66 10.66
C LYS A 86 2.11 18.62 11.03
N LYS A 87 2.78 17.47 10.93
CA LYS A 87 4.21 17.33 11.26
C LYS A 87 5.09 17.86 10.14
N ASN A 88 6.22 18.45 10.48
CA ASN A 88 7.18 19.00 9.52
C ASN A 88 8.18 17.93 9.05
N TYR A 89 7.64 16.82 8.47
CA TYR A 89 8.41 15.78 7.79
C TYR A 89 7.93 15.64 6.35
N GLU A 90 8.69 14.92 5.53
CA GLU A 90 8.26 14.59 4.18
C GLU A 90 6.93 13.82 4.22
N LYS A 91 5.98 14.22 3.40
CA LYS A 91 4.67 13.56 3.36
C LYS A 91 4.76 12.28 2.55
N LEU A 92 3.96 11.29 2.94
CA LEU A 92 3.78 10.09 2.12
C LEU A 92 3.29 10.51 0.74
N ASN A 93 3.95 10.00 -0.28
CA ASN A 93 3.66 10.30 -1.67
C ASN A 93 3.81 9.03 -2.51
N ILE A 94 2.70 8.43 -2.91
CA ILE A 94 2.65 7.22 -3.73
C ILE A 94 2.21 7.62 -5.14
N PRO A 95 3.07 7.45 -6.17
CA PRO A 95 2.68 7.71 -7.55
C PRO A 95 1.57 6.75 -8.00
N VAL A 96 0.45 7.30 -8.47
CA VAL A 96 -0.73 6.49 -8.88
C VAL A 96 -0.36 5.53 -10.01
N CYS A 97 0.54 5.93 -10.92
CA CYS A 97 0.99 5.08 -12.03
C CYS A 97 1.75 3.80 -11.59
N LEU A 98 2.21 3.72 -10.34
CA LEU A 98 2.85 2.52 -9.76
C LEU A 98 1.86 1.57 -9.09
N LEU A 99 0.60 1.97 -8.93
CA LEU A 99 -0.43 1.10 -8.39
C LEU A 99 -0.81 0.02 -9.40
N GLU A 100 -0.87 -1.21 -8.95
CA GLU A 100 -1.34 -2.35 -9.72
C GLU A 100 -2.79 -2.72 -9.32
N LEU A 101 -3.39 -3.64 -10.04
CA LEU A 101 -4.76 -4.09 -9.80
C LEU A 101 -5.02 -4.44 -8.32
N GLU A 102 -4.13 -5.23 -7.72
CA GLU A 102 -4.26 -5.65 -6.32
C GLU A 102 -4.21 -4.47 -5.34
N ASP A 103 -3.40 -3.45 -5.63
CA ASP A 103 -3.27 -2.27 -4.79
C ASP A 103 -4.58 -1.47 -4.79
N VAL A 104 -5.13 -1.24 -5.98
CA VAL A 104 -6.40 -0.51 -6.14
C VAL A 104 -7.54 -1.29 -5.48
N LEU A 105 -7.61 -2.61 -5.68
CA LEU A 105 -8.63 -3.46 -5.04
C LEU A 105 -8.51 -3.47 -3.50
N ASN A 106 -7.28 -3.46 -2.95
CA ASN A 106 -7.07 -3.33 -1.51
C ASN A 106 -7.49 -1.96 -0.98
N LEU A 107 -7.15 -0.87 -1.70
CA LEU A 107 -7.56 0.49 -1.34
C LEU A 107 -9.08 0.67 -1.37
N LEU A 108 -9.76 0.01 -2.32
CA LEU A 108 -11.21 0.03 -2.47
C LEU A 108 -11.92 -1.06 -1.64
N GLU A 109 -11.19 -1.83 -0.84
CA GLU A 109 -11.73 -2.93 -0.04
C GLU A 109 -12.68 -3.81 -0.86
N ALA A 110 -12.20 -4.29 -2.01
CA ALA A 110 -12.97 -5.18 -2.88
C ALA A 110 -13.20 -6.55 -2.22
N THR A 111 -14.38 -7.12 -2.43
CA THR A 111 -14.83 -8.35 -1.74
C THR A 111 -15.20 -9.49 -2.67
N ASN A 112 -15.30 -9.24 -3.98
CA ASN A 112 -15.76 -10.23 -4.93
C ASN A 112 -15.08 -10.14 -6.31
N PHE A 113 -15.21 -11.22 -7.10
CA PHE A 113 -14.58 -11.34 -8.41
C PHE A 113 -15.13 -10.36 -9.47
N SER A 114 -16.39 -9.94 -9.35
CA SER A 114 -16.96 -8.96 -10.29
C SER A 114 -16.24 -7.63 -10.19
N GLN A 115 -15.89 -7.22 -8.97
CA GLN A 115 -15.13 -5.99 -8.72
C GLN A 115 -13.71 -6.03 -9.32
N ILE A 116 -13.08 -7.22 -9.37
CA ILE A 116 -11.77 -7.40 -10.01
C ILE A 116 -11.86 -7.05 -11.49
N ALA A 117 -12.84 -7.59 -12.21
CA ALA A 117 -13.02 -7.33 -13.64
C ALA A 117 -13.30 -5.83 -13.91
N MET A 118 -14.12 -5.19 -13.07
CA MET A 118 -14.43 -3.75 -13.20
C MET A 118 -13.18 -2.88 -13.05
N VAL A 119 -12.37 -3.13 -12.02
CA VAL A 119 -11.15 -2.36 -11.75
C VAL A 119 -10.06 -2.66 -12.78
N ASP A 120 -9.90 -3.89 -13.24
CA ASP A 120 -8.92 -4.27 -14.26
C ASP A 120 -9.19 -3.56 -15.59
N THR A 121 -10.47 -3.55 -16.01
CA THR A 121 -10.91 -2.80 -17.20
C THR A 121 -10.68 -1.29 -17.03
N ALA A 122 -11.03 -0.73 -15.86
CA ALA A 122 -10.80 0.68 -15.56
C ALA A 122 -9.32 1.06 -15.60
N LEU A 123 -8.44 0.22 -15.05
CA LEU A 123 -6.99 0.40 -15.13
C LEU A 123 -6.44 0.32 -16.56
N THR A 124 -7.05 -0.49 -17.40
CA THR A 124 -6.70 -0.52 -18.83
C THR A 124 -7.13 0.76 -19.52
N TYR A 125 -8.36 1.21 -19.29
CA TYR A 125 -8.88 2.43 -19.91
C TYR A 125 -8.17 3.69 -19.44
N VAL A 126 -7.88 3.86 -18.13
CA VAL A 126 -7.18 5.06 -17.65
C VAL A 126 -5.81 5.21 -18.28
N LYS A 127 -5.07 4.11 -18.46
CA LYS A 127 -3.76 4.14 -19.12
C LYS A 127 -3.86 4.52 -20.59
N MET A 128 -4.89 4.07 -21.29
CA MET A 128 -5.14 4.45 -22.68
C MET A 128 -5.62 5.92 -22.79
N PHE A 129 -6.48 6.35 -21.88
CA PHE A 129 -7.02 7.72 -21.89
C PHE A 129 -5.95 8.77 -21.55
N ALA A 130 -4.98 8.42 -20.76
CA ALA A 130 -3.88 9.31 -20.38
C ALA A 130 -2.82 9.47 -21.49
N ARG A 131 -2.84 8.63 -22.54
CA ARG A 131 -2.04 8.82 -23.75
C ARG A 131 -2.65 9.89 -24.64
N ASN A 132 -1.79 10.68 -25.28
CA ASN A 132 -2.19 11.77 -26.20
C ASN A 132 -1.78 11.50 -27.66
N ASP A 133 -1.38 10.26 -27.99
CA ASP A 133 -1.06 9.88 -29.36
C ASP A 133 -2.33 9.57 -30.17
N LYS A 134 -2.19 9.57 -31.49
CA LYS A 134 -3.32 9.34 -32.40
C LYS A 134 -3.99 7.98 -32.18
N GLU A 135 -3.22 6.94 -31.91
CA GLU A 135 -3.77 5.60 -31.69
C GLU A 135 -4.65 5.56 -30.44
N ALA A 136 -4.23 6.22 -29.36
CA ALA A 136 -5.00 6.33 -28.14
C ALA A 136 -6.28 7.13 -28.33
N MET A 137 -6.23 8.21 -29.13
CA MET A 137 -7.44 9.00 -29.47
C MET A 137 -8.42 8.19 -30.32
N ASP A 138 -7.94 7.49 -31.35
CA ASP A 138 -8.77 6.60 -32.17
C ASP A 138 -9.40 5.49 -31.30
N PHE A 139 -8.62 4.89 -30.38
CA PHE A 139 -9.14 3.89 -29.45
C PHE A 139 -10.21 4.48 -28.54
N LYS A 140 -9.98 5.67 -27.98
CA LYS A 140 -10.95 6.38 -27.14
C LYS A 140 -12.26 6.63 -27.88
N ASN A 141 -12.18 7.10 -29.12
CA ASN A 141 -13.36 7.27 -29.99
C ASN A 141 -14.09 5.95 -30.22
N HIS A 142 -13.33 4.87 -30.50
CA HIS A 142 -13.91 3.55 -30.74
C HIS A 142 -14.70 3.03 -29.55
N ILE A 143 -14.11 3.05 -28.32
CA ILE A 143 -14.80 2.55 -27.13
C ILE A 143 -15.95 3.45 -26.67
N LEU A 144 -15.83 4.78 -26.83
CA LEU A 144 -16.92 5.71 -26.59
C LEU A 144 -18.09 5.43 -27.53
N ALA A 145 -17.82 5.28 -28.82
CA ALA A 145 -18.83 4.95 -29.82
C ALA A 145 -19.53 3.61 -29.54
N LYS A 146 -18.78 2.58 -29.12
CA LYS A 146 -19.36 1.30 -28.70
C LYS A 146 -20.22 1.44 -27.45
N ALA A 147 -19.76 2.20 -26.45
CA ALA A 147 -20.52 2.46 -25.23
C ALA A 147 -21.84 3.18 -25.54
N ILE A 148 -21.80 4.26 -26.31
CA ILE A 148 -23.00 5.00 -26.72
C ILE A 148 -23.94 4.09 -27.53
N THR A 149 -23.42 3.34 -28.49
CA THR A 149 -24.21 2.36 -29.26
C THR A 149 -24.90 1.37 -28.32
N SER A 150 -24.15 0.81 -27.38
CA SER A 150 -24.68 -0.16 -26.41
C SER A 150 -25.81 0.42 -25.56
N ILE A 151 -25.66 1.68 -25.07
CA ILE A 151 -26.67 2.38 -24.28
C ILE A 151 -27.92 2.70 -25.11
N MET A 152 -27.76 3.12 -26.38
CA MET A 152 -28.84 3.42 -27.31
C MET A 152 -29.77 2.23 -27.61
N TYR A 153 -29.27 1.00 -27.45
CA TYR A 153 -30.04 -0.24 -27.64
C TYR A 153 -30.58 -0.85 -26.36
N THR A 154 -30.55 -0.13 -25.23
CA THR A 154 -31.19 -0.58 -23.98
C THR A 154 -32.71 -0.33 -24.04
N ASN A 155 -33.47 -1.07 -23.19
CA ASN A 155 -34.91 -0.87 -23.04
C ASN A 155 -35.29 0.29 -22.09
N GLN A 156 -34.40 1.28 -21.92
CA GLN A 156 -34.64 2.43 -21.08
C GLN A 156 -35.38 3.55 -21.85
N THR A 157 -35.91 4.52 -21.11
CA THR A 157 -36.48 5.73 -21.72
C THR A 157 -35.42 6.58 -22.39
N SER A 158 -35.76 7.28 -23.47
CA SER A 158 -34.83 8.15 -24.19
C SER A 158 -34.19 9.21 -23.30
N SER A 159 -34.92 9.71 -22.29
CA SER A 159 -34.36 10.65 -21.30
C SER A 159 -33.21 10.03 -20.51
N LYS A 160 -33.39 8.82 -19.98
CA LYS A 160 -32.33 8.13 -19.23
C LYS A 160 -31.14 7.78 -20.11
N ILE A 161 -31.40 7.34 -21.34
CA ILE A 161 -30.36 7.07 -22.34
C ILE A 161 -29.54 8.35 -22.60
N ARG A 162 -30.21 9.47 -22.86
CA ARG A 162 -29.57 10.76 -23.08
C ARG A 162 -28.70 11.16 -21.89
N ASP A 163 -29.24 11.09 -20.68
CA ASP A 163 -28.55 11.52 -19.48
C ASP A 163 -27.27 10.70 -19.23
N GLN A 164 -27.32 9.37 -19.46
CA GLN A 164 -26.13 8.50 -19.38
C GLN A 164 -25.08 8.83 -20.46
N ILE A 165 -25.50 9.08 -21.70
CA ILE A 165 -24.58 9.45 -22.78
C ILE A 165 -23.93 10.81 -22.48
N PHE A 166 -24.70 11.76 -21.95
CA PHE A 166 -24.20 13.09 -21.59
C PHE A 166 -23.20 13.01 -20.43
N GLU A 167 -23.47 12.20 -19.41
CA GLU A 167 -22.54 11.96 -18.30
C GLU A 167 -21.20 11.40 -18.83
N ILE A 168 -21.24 10.37 -19.67
CA ILE A 168 -20.03 9.78 -20.26
C ILE A 168 -19.27 10.82 -21.11
N LEU A 169 -19.93 11.56 -21.99
CA LEU A 169 -19.27 12.51 -22.88
C LEU A 169 -18.85 13.80 -22.17
N SER A 170 -19.42 14.14 -21.02
CA SER A 170 -18.96 15.28 -20.22
C SER A 170 -17.61 15.00 -19.54
N GLU A 171 -17.40 13.77 -19.06
CA GLU A 171 -16.18 13.36 -18.37
C GLU A 171 -15.12 12.79 -19.33
N THR A 172 -15.57 12.05 -20.37
CA THR A 172 -14.69 11.30 -21.27
C THR A 172 -15.00 11.65 -22.73
N ASN A 173 -14.40 12.70 -23.25
CA ASN A 173 -14.60 13.15 -24.63
C ASN A 173 -13.29 13.24 -25.41
N THR A 174 -13.41 13.43 -26.73
CA THR A 174 -12.33 13.76 -27.64
C THR A 174 -12.71 14.97 -28.48
N ALA A 175 -11.76 15.55 -29.19
CA ALA A 175 -12.05 16.64 -30.10
C ALA A 175 -13.03 16.24 -31.22
N GLU A 176 -13.01 14.95 -31.61
CA GLU A 176 -13.88 14.42 -32.69
C GLU A 176 -15.21 13.89 -32.14
N LEU A 177 -15.26 13.45 -30.89
CA LEU A 177 -16.49 12.89 -30.28
C LEU A 177 -16.74 13.55 -28.90
N SER A 178 -17.47 14.66 -28.95
CA SER A 178 -17.92 15.45 -27.81
C SER A 178 -19.37 15.91 -28.00
N LEU A 179 -20.00 16.41 -26.96
CA LEU A 179 -21.35 16.99 -27.03
C LEU A 179 -21.39 18.27 -27.92
N GLU A 180 -20.28 18.96 -28.02
CA GLU A 180 -20.16 20.24 -28.77
C GLU A 180 -19.70 20.03 -30.22
N THR A 181 -19.33 18.81 -30.61
CA THR A 181 -18.87 18.53 -31.99
C THR A 181 -20.00 18.76 -32.97
N GLU A 182 -19.67 19.42 -34.10
CA GLU A 182 -20.62 19.64 -35.19
C GLU A 182 -20.82 18.35 -36.01
N VAL A 183 -22.05 17.92 -36.11
CA VAL A 183 -22.45 16.72 -36.87
C VAL A 183 -23.23 17.11 -38.09
N PRO A 184 -22.87 16.61 -39.29
CA PRO A 184 -23.58 16.91 -40.52
C PRO A 184 -24.97 16.25 -40.52
N GLY A 185 -25.99 17.05 -40.76
CA GLY A 185 -27.34 16.63 -41.07
C GLY A 185 -27.67 16.83 -42.56
N ILE A 186 -28.88 16.50 -42.99
CA ILE A 186 -29.33 16.69 -44.36
C ILE A 186 -29.57 18.19 -44.58
N GLY A 187 -28.59 18.88 -45.17
CA GLY A 187 -28.69 20.32 -45.49
C GLY A 187 -28.39 21.30 -44.37
N PHE A 188 -27.90 20.82 -43.21
CA PHE A 188 -27.50 21.64 -42.08
C PHE A 188 -26.44 20.92 -41.21
N THR A 189 -25.74 21.67 -40.35
CA THR A 189 -24.90 21.15 -39.27
C THR A 189 -25.50 21.51 -37.93
N ARG A 190 -25.29 20.69 -36.92
CA ARG A 190 -25.67 20.99 -35.54
C ARG A 190 -24.74 20.35 -34.54
N GLN A 191 -24.74 20.86 -33.32
CA GLN A 191 -24.01 20.23 -32.22
C GLN A 191 -24.58 18.86 -31.90
N PHE A 192 -23.70 17.90 -31.61
CA PHE A 192 -24.07 16.52 -31.33
C PHE A 192 -25.08 16.40 -30.18
N ARG A 193 -24.98 17.25 -29.15
CA ARG A 193 -25.96 17.30 -28.05
C ARG A 193 -27.42 17.50 -28.55
N ASN A 194 -27.62 18.27 -29.56
CA ASN A 194 -28.96 18.61 -30.08
C ASN A 194 -29.58 17.44 -30.85
N CYS A 195 -28.78 16.45 -31.28
CA CYS A 195 -29.29 15.25 -31.93
C CYS A 195 -30.08 14.34 -30.95
N PHE A 196 -29.94 14.56 -29.67
CA PHE A 196 -30.63 13.80 -28.59
C PHE A 196 -31.96 14.45 -28.16
N ASP A 197 -32.51 15.37 -28.95
CA ASP A 197 -33.84 15.93 -28.72
C ASP A 197 -34.90 14.80 -28.80
N ILE A 198 -35.86 14.86 -27.86
CA ILE A 198 -36.89 13.83 -27.70
C ILE A 198 -38.18 14.34 -28.30
N ASP A 199 -38.78 13.57 -29.22
CA ASP A 199 -40.04 13.88 -29.86
C ASP A 199 -41.24 13.65 -28.91
N SER A 200 -42.46 14.00 -29.42
CA SER A 200 -43.71 13.83 -28.67
C SER A 200 -44.08 12.38 -28.38
N GLU A 201 -43.42 11.41 -29.04
CA GLU A 201 -43.63 9.97 -28.82
C GLU A 201 -42.56 9.40 -27.85
N GLY A 202 -41.69 10.24 -27.30
CA GLY A 202 -40.66 9.83 -26.37
C GLY A 202 -39.43 9.18 -27.02
N ARG A 203 -39.21 9.37 -28.32
CA ARG A 203 -38.08 8.84 -29.09
C ARG A 203 -37.10 9.94 -29.47
N PHE A 204 -35.85 9.58 -29.73
CA PHE A 204 -34.90 10.56 -30.31
C PHE A 204 -35.30 10.95 -31.70
N ALA A 205 -35.53 12.24 -31.92
CA ALA A 205 -35.93 12.81 -33.21
C ALA A 205 -34.93 12.50 -34.34
N GLU A 206 -33.63 12.45 -34.00
CA GLU A 206 -32.54 12.27 -34.94
C GLU A 206 -31.71 10.99 -34.70
N ARG A 207 -32.37 9.93 -34.28
CA ARG A 207 -31.72 8.63 -33.95
C ARG A 207 -30.79 8.12 -35.07
N LYS A 208 -31.18 8.36 -36.34
CA LYS A 208 -30.37 7.95 -37.51
C LYS A 208 -29.06 8.73 -37.59
N ILE A 209 -29.09 10.05 -37.38
CA ILE A 209 -27.90 10.91 -37.42
C ILE A 209 -26.93 10.48 -36.32
N ILE A 210 -27.44 10.26 -35.07
CA ILE A 210 -26.64 9.75 -33.96
C ILE A 210 -25.96 8.44 -34.36
N SER A 211 -26.72 7.48 -34.86
CA SER A 211 -26.21 6.15 -35.21
C SER A 211 -25.17 6.18 -36.31
N ASP A 212 -25.43 6.95 -37.40
CA ASP A 212 -24.52 7.05 -38.55
C ASP A 212 -23.20 7.73 -38.16
N TYR A 213 -23.28 8.80 -37.35
CA TYR A 213 -22.10 9.50 -36.87
C TYR A 213 -21.22 8.60 -35.98
N ILE A 214 -21.81 7.93 -35.00
CA ILE A 214 -21.08 7.06 -34.04
C ILE A 214 -20.45 5.87 -34.77
N LYS A 215 -21.14 5.25 -35.75
CA LYS A 215 -20.58 4.13 -36.51
C LYS A 215 -19.28 4.46 -37.23
N GLY A 216 -19.05 5.72 -37.58
CA GLY A 216 -17.79 6.16 -38.21
C GLY A 216 -16.55 5.94 -37.33
N PHE A 217 -16.71 5.82 -36.02
CA PHE A 217 -15.62 5.61 -35.08
C PHE A 217 -15.40 4.14 -34.68
N ILE A 218 -16.30 3.24 -35.06
CA ILE A 218 -16.23 1.83 -34.71
C ILE A 218 -15.38 1.07 -35.72
N ASP A 219 -14.27 0.52 -35.28
CA ASP A 219 -13.36 -0.32 -36.06
C ASP A 219 -13.15 -1.65 -35.30
N GLU A 220 -13.95 -2.66 -35.63
CA GLU A 220 -13.91 -3.98 -34.95
C GLU A 220 -12.70 -4.83 -35.39
N ASP A 221 -12.13 -4.56 -36.55
CA ASP A 221 -11.03 -5.35 -37.13
C ASP A 221 -9.66 -4.86 -36.68
N ARG A 222 -9.59 -3.67 -36.07
CA ARG A 222 -8.33 -3.06 -35.65
C ARG A 222 -7.78 -3.71 -34.39
N LYS A 223 -6.51 -4.13 -34.45
CA LYS A 223 -5.76 -4.53 -33.27
C LYS A 223 -5.19 -3.31 -32.57
N TRP A 224 -5.62 -3.09 -31.34
CA TRP A 224 -5.19 -1.95 -30.54
C TRP A 224 -3.90 -2.29 -29.78
N ASN A 225 -3.00 -1.31 -29.69
CA ASN A 225 -1.79 -1.41 -28.88
C ASN A 225 -2.05 -0.91 -27.47
N TYR A 226 -2.05 -1.81 -26.49
CA TYR A 226 -2.26 -1.50 -25.08
C TYR A 226 -0.96 -1.19 -24.32
N ASP A 227 0.16 -0.93 -25.03
CA ASP A 227 1.39 -0.51 -24.35
C ASP A 227 1.13 0.83 -23.64
N SER A 228 1.25 0.77 -22.32
CA SER A 228 1.00 1.88 -21.40
C SER A 228 2.27 2.28 -20.63
N THR A 229 3.46 1.89 -21.11
CA THR A 229 4.72 2.33 -20.51
C THR A 229 4.88 3.85 -20.68
N GLY A 230 5.37 4.49 -19.62
CA GLY A 230 5.59 5.93 -19.64
C GLY A 230 4.36 6.81 -19.41
N VAL A 231 3.23 6.22 -19.01
CA VAL A 231 1.97 6.95 -18.78
C VAL A 231 1.77 7.25 -17.30
N SER A 232 1.39 8.49 -17.02
CA SER A 232 1.01 8.93 -15.67
C SER A 232 -0.46 9.39 -15.67
N TYR A 233 -1.16 9.09 -14.57
CA TYR A 233 -2.57 9.47 -14.37
C TYR A 233 -2.84 9.70 -12.88
N SER A 234 -3.89 10.46 -12.58
CA SER A 234 -4.32 10.76 -11.21
C SER A 234 -5.39 9.78 -10.71
N LEU A 235 -5.72 9.86 -9.41
CA LEU A 235 -6.88 9.15 -8.86
C LEU A 235 -8.19 9.62 -9.50
N HIS A 236 -8.29 10.90 -9.86
CA HIS A 236 -9.45 11.43 -10.56
C HIS A 236 -9.60 10.83 -11.98
N ASP A 237 -8.49 10.71 -12.73
CA ASP A 237 -8.51 10.04 -14.03
C ASP A 237 -8.95 8.57 -13.90
N LEU A 238 -8.52 7.88 -12.82
CA LEU A 238 -8.95 6.52 -12.54
C LEU A 238 -10.45 6.46 -12.19
N GLU A 239 -10.97 7.45 -11.47
CA GLU A 239 -12.39 7.57 -11.16
C GLU A 239 -13.23 7.75 -12.44
N VAL A 240 -12.80 8.64 -13.33
CA VAL A 240 -13.44 8.84 -14.64
C VAL A 240 -13.43 7.54 -15.45
N ALA A 241 -12.29 6.84 -15.50
CA ALA A 241 -12.19 5.57 -16.22
C ALA A 241 -13.05 4.47 -15.59
N LEU A 242 -13.18 4.41 -14.27
CA LEU A 242 -14.08 3.47 -13.60
C LEU A 242 -15.54 3.80 -13.92
N ASN A 243 -15.96 5.05 -13.80
CA ASN A 243 -17.32 5.48 -14.16
C ASN A 243 -17.64 5.09 -15.60
N PHE A 244 -16.72 5.40 -16.53
CA PHE A 244 -16.88 4.98 -17.93
C PHE A 244 -17.03 3.46 -18.07
N THR A 245 -16.18 2.67 -17.40
CA THR A 245 -16.25 1.20 -17.42
C THR A 245 -17.60 0.70 -16.92
N LEU A 246 -18.11 1.27 -15.81
CA LEU A 246 -19.37 0.84 -15.23
C LEU A 246 -20.57 1.06 -16.15
N TYR A 247 -20.55 2.12 -16.95
CA TYR A 247 -21.59 2.39 -17.95
C TYR A 247 -21.38 1.58 -19.24
N SER A 248 -20.17 1.58 -19.82
CA SER A 248 -19.88 0.98 -21.11
C SER A 248 -20.04 -0.53 -21.11
N GLU A 249 -19.61 -1.19 -20.03
CA GLU A 249 -19.74 -2.64 -19.85
C GLU A 249 -21.08 -3.06 -19.22
N ARG A 250 -22.00 -2.10 -19.03
CA ARG A 250 -23.36 -2.31 -18.51
C ARG A 250 -23.42 -2.89 -17.09
N TYR A 251 -22.40 -2.71 -16.28
CA TYR A 251 -22.41 -3.20 -14.89
C TYR A 251 -23.52 -2.57 -14.06
N LEU A 252 -23.81 -1.28 -14.27
CA LEU A 252 -24.89 -0.56 -13.59
C LEU A 252 -26.29 -0.94 -14.09
N LEU A 253 -26.41 -1.66 -15.21
CA LEU A 253 -27.67 -2.17 -15.75
C LEU A 253 -27.96 -3.61 -15.34
N ASN A 254 -26.99 -4.30 -14.75
CA ASN A 254 -27.12 -5.67 -14.27
C ASN A 254 -27.43 -5.67 -12.78
N GLU A 255 -28.66 -6.07 -12.42
CA GLU A 255 -29.11 -6.10 -11.02
C GLU A 255 -28.15 -6.89 -10.11
N ALA A 256 -27.60 -8.01 -10.58
CA ALA A 256 -26.67 -8.82 -9.80
C ALA A 256 -25.30 -8.17 -9.56
N MET A 257 -24.92 -7.16 -10.37
CA MET A 257 -23.62 -6.48 -10.28
C MET A 257 -23.74 -5.04 -9.77
N TYR A 258 -24.94 -4.49 -9.72
CA TYR A 258 -25.21 -3.10 -9.40
C TYR A 258 -24.60 -2.67 -8.06
N ASP A 259 -24.86 -3.43 -6.99
CA ASP A 259 -24.35 -3.08 -5.65
C ASP A 259 -22.82 -3.12 -5.60
N SER A 260 -22.20 -4.08 -6.29
CA SER A 260 -20.76 -4.19 -6.40
C SER A 260 -20.15 -3.00 -7.15
N ALA A 261 -20.79 -2.59 -8.25
CA ALA A 261 -20.37 -1.44 -9.05
C ALA A 261 -20.52 -0.11 -8.27
N MET A 262 -21.67 0.09 -7.62
CA MET A 262 -21.91 1.29 -6.81
C MET A 262 -20.97 1.38 -5.61
N SER A 263 -20.67 0.25 -4.97
CA SER A 263 -19.69 0.21 -3.89
C SER A 263 -18.31 0.69 -4.34
N LEU A 264 -17.83 0.23 -5.52
CA LEU A 264 -16.55 0.70 -6.08
C LEU A 264 -16.58 2.18 -6.44
N LYS A 265 -17.66 2.65 -7.10
CA LYS A 265 -17.82 4.07 -7.47
C LYS A 265 -17.71 4.97 -6.25
N VAL A 266 -18.45 4.68 -5.17
CA VAL A 266 -18.45 5.46 -3.93
C VAL A 266 -17.07 5.42 -3.26
N LYS A 267 -16.45 4.26 -3.14
CA LYS A 267 -15.16 4.11 -2.47
C LYS A 267 -14.02 4.81 -3.23
N LEU A 268 -14.02 4.75 -4.56
CA LEU A 268 -13.01 5.44 -5.35
C LEU A 268 -13.20 6.95 -5.31
N HIS A 269 -14.45 7.43 -5.36
CA HIS A 269 -14.77 8.86 -5.17
C HIS A 269 -14.27 9.35 -3.81
N ASP A 270 -14.55 8.61 -2.74
CA ASP A 270 -14.06 8.89 -1.39
C ASP A 270 -12.52 8.96 -1.34
N LEU A 271 -11.83 7.99 -1.95
CA LEU A 271 -10.38 7.95 -2.00
C LEU A 271 -9.80 9.14 -2.79
N ALA A 272 -10.46 9.56 -3.87
CA ALA A 272 -10.00 10.65 -4.73
C ALA A 272 -10.27 12.05 -4.14
N THR A 273 -11.25 12.20 -3.25
CA THR A 273 -11.72 13.52 -2.76
C THR A 273 -11.39 13.81 -1.30
N ARG A 274 -11.23 12.78 -0.46
CA ARG A 274 -10.93 12.94 0.98
C ARG A 274 -9.44 13.15 1.26
N SER A 275 -9.12 13.37 2.54
CA SER A 275 -7.75 13.64 3.00
C SER A 275 -6.70 12.62 2.54
N ASN A 276 -7.08 11.36 2.37
CA ASN A 276 -6.19 10.28 1.92
C ASN A 276 -5.74 10.45 0.47
N SER A 277 -6.46 11.22 -0.36
CA SER A 277 -6.05 11.54 -1.73
C SER A 277 -4.69 12.26 -1.78
N SER A 278 -4.37 13.04 -0.74
CA SER A 278 -3.11 13.77 -0.64
C SER A 278 -1.85 12.90 -0.56
N PHE A 279 -2.02 11.59 -0.30
CA PHE A 279 -0.92 10.62 -0.29
C PHE A 279 -0.64 10.00 -1.67
N PHE A 280 -1.45 10.34 -2.66
CA PHE A 280 -1.32 9.86 -4.03
C PHE A 280 -1.03 11.01 -4.97
N THR A 281 -0.04 10.84 -5.85
CA THR A 281 0.40 11.93 -6.72
C THR A 281 0.45 11.54 -8.17
N ASN A 282 0.36 12.57 -9.02
CA ASN A 282 0.55 12.52 -10.46
C ASN A 282 1.56 13.60 -10.89
N GLU A 283 2.79 13.51 -10.37
CA GLU A 283 3.89 14.43 -10.74
C GLU A 283 4.59 14.04 -12.05
N GLY A 284 3.96 13.22 -12.86
CA GLY A 284 4.52 12.63 -14.06
C GLY A 284 4.84 11.14 -13.90
N TYR A 285 5.28 10.53 -15.00
CA TYR A 285 5.66 9.10 -14.96
C TYR A 285 6.98 8.91 -14.21
N ILE A 286 7.00 7.92 -13.36
CA ILE A 286 8.20 7.47 -12.62
C ILE A 286 8.27 5.94 -12.65
N THR A 287 9.46 5.39 -12.83
CA THR A 287 9.68 3.96 -12.72
C THR A 287 9.75 3.51 -11.27
N LEU A 288 9.47 2.23 -11.01
CA LEU A 288 9.59 1.67 -9.66
C LEU A 288 11.02 1.81 -9.10
N ASP A 289 12.05 1.63 -9.93
CA ASP A 289 13.46 1.79 -9.55
C ASP A 289 13.76 3.22 -9.09
N GLU A 290 13.31 4.21 -9.85
CA GLU A 290 13.48 5.63 -9.50
C GLU A 290 12.72 5.98 -8.22
N TYR A 291 11.50 5.45 -8.05
CA TYR A 291 10.70 5.71 -6.85
C TYR A 291 11.36 5.12 -5.59
N ILE A 292 11.83 3.86 -5.64
CA ILE A 292 12.54 3.23 -4.50
C ILE A 292 13.81 3.98 -4.14
N LYS A 293 14.54 4.51 -5.13
CA LYS A 293 15.71 5.37 -4.89
C LYS A 293 15.28 6.72 -4.29
N ARG A 294 14.23 7.35 -4.82
CA ARG A 294 13.71 8.66 -4.35
C ARG A 294 13.28 8.62 -2.89
N ILE A 295 12.57 7.60 -2.44
CA ILE A 295 12.13 7.49 -1.04
C ILE A 295 13.31 7.34 -0.06
N GLN A 296 14.46 6.88 -0.52
CA GLN A 296 15.67 6.76 0.29
C GLN A 296 16.51 8.04 0.34
N ILE A 297 16.30 9.00 -0.55
CA ILE A 297 17.10 10.24 -0.58
C ILE A 297 16.58 11.22 0.45
N ASN A 298 17.49 11.73 1.29
CA ASN A 298 17.26 12.81 2.24
C ASN A 298 18.27 13.93 1.95
N GLY A 299 17.81 15.02 1.33
CA GLY A 299 18.71 16.02 0.75
C GLY A 299 19.60 15.37 -0.31
N ASN A 300 20.93 15.42 -0.10
CA ASN A 300 21.92 14.84 -1.03
C ASN A 300 22.47 13.48 -0.56
N LYS A 301 21.87 12.85 0.46
CA LYS A 301 22.35 11.61 1.06
C LYS A 301 21.37 10.47 0.89
N LYS A 302 21.90 9.26 0.69
CA LYS A 302 21.11 8.04 0.83
C LYS A 302 20.84 7.77 2.31
N SER A 303 19.57 7.56 2.66
CA SER A 303 19.18 7.11 4.00
C SER A 303 19.25 5.59 4.10
N GLN A 304 19.91 5.11 5.13
CA GLN A 304 19.98 3.68 5.46
C GLN A 304 18.71 3.22 6.20
N ILE A 305 18.06 4.15 6.88
CA ILE A 305 16.79 3.92 7.59
C ILE A 305 15.77 4.92 7.05
N VAL A 306 14.63 4.40 6.59
CA VAL A 306 13.44 5.18 6.22
C VAL A 306 12.31 4.77 7.14
N ASN A 307 11.79 5.71 7.91
CA ASN A 307 10.67 5.50 8.81
C ASN A 307 9.38 6.03 8.18
N PHE A 308 8.45 5.13 7.88
CA PHE A 308 7.09 5.47 7.50
C PHE A 308 6.24 5.61 8.77
N ASN A 309 6.06 6.83 9.23
CA ASN A 309 5.20 7.14 10.36
C ASN A 309 3.74 7.15 9.88
N LEU A 310 2.99 6.12 10.24
CA LEU A 310 1.60 5.88 9.82
C LEU A 310 0.57 6.32 10.89
N GLU A 311 0.95 7.23 11.78
CA GLU A 311 -0.02 7.82 12.70
C GLU A 311 -1.07 8.66 11.93
N ASP A 312 -2.23 8.90 12.50
CA ASP A 312 -3.33 9.69 11.95
C ASP A 312 -4.05 9.09 10.72
N VAL A 313 -3.78 7.84 10.36
CA VAL A 313 -4.58 7.09 9.38
C VAL A 313 -5.24 5.87 10.03
N ASP A 314 -6.40 5.49 9.52
CA ASP A 314 -7.08 4.29 10.02
C ASP A 314 -6.35 3.00 9.66
N ASP A 315 -6.65 1.93 10.40
CA ASP A 315 -5.97 0.63 10.27
C ASP A 315 -6.10 0.00 8.88
N ARG A 316 -7.21 0.23 8.19
CA ARG A 316 -7.47 -0.36 6.86
C ARG A 316 -6.61 0.32 5.82
N PHE A 317 -6.56 1.65 5.85
CA PHE A 317 -5.73 2.43 4.95
C PHE A 317 -4.24 2.17 5.21
N ALA A 318 -3.80 2.17 6.48
CA ALA A 318 -2.43 1.80 6.85
C ALA A 318 -2.04 0.40 6.33
N ARG A 319 -2.94 -0.58 6.46
CA ARG A 319 -2.74 -1.93 5.91
C ARG A 319 -2.57 -1.93 4.40
N SER A 320 -3.39 -1.18 3.68
CA SER A 320 -3.28 -1.05 2.22
C SER A 320 -1.94 -0.45 1.81
N ILE A 321 -1.47 0.62 2.51
CA ILE A 321 -0.15 1.22 2.28
C ILE A 321 0.97 0.18 2.49
N VAL A 322 0.95 -0.54 3.61
CA VAL A 322 1.99 -1.54 3.93
C VAL A 322 2.01 -2.67 2.90
N LYS A 323 0.83 -3.13 2.41
CA LYS A 323 0.73 -4.11 1.31
C LYS A 323 1.29 -3.57 0.00
N ILE A 324 0.97 -2.31 -0.37
CA ILE A 324 1.51 -1.64 -1.57
C ILE A 324 3.04 -1.64 -1.53
N PHE A 325 3.65 -1.23 -0.43
CA PHE A 325 5.10 -1.25 -0.29
C PHE A 325 5.67 -2.68 -0.30
N GLY A 326 4.99 -3.64 0.35
CA GLY A 326 5.37 -5.05 0.29
C GLY A 326 5.44 -5.58 -1.14
N ARG A 327 4.41 -5.28 -1.96
CA ARG A 327 4.37 -5.63 -3.38
C ARG A 327 5.47 -4.89 -4.17
N MET A 328 5.61 -3.59 -3.96
CA MET A 328 6.64 -2.78 -4.64
C MET A 328 8.04 -3.28 -4.35
N PHE A 329 8.37 -3.56 -3.08
CA PHE A 329 9.67 -4.10 -2.69
C PHE A 329 9.90 -5.50 -3.28
N MET A 330 8.88 -6.36 -3.28
CA MET A 330 8.97 -7.69 -3.88
C MET A 330 9.19 -7.64 -5.40
N LYS A 331 8.46 -6.76 -6.09
CA LYS A 331 8.64 -6.53 -7.53
C LYS A 331 10.01 -5.96 -7.84
N TYR A 332 10.46 -4.97 -7.08
CA TYR A 332 11.76 -4.34 -7.22
C TYR A 332 12.90 -5.35 -7.05
N THR A 333 12.90 -6.08 -5.92
CA THR A 333 13.99 -7.03 -5.62
C THR A 333 14.02 -8.23 -6.56
N LYS A 334 12.87 -8.67 -7.09
CA LYS A 334 12.79 -9.68 -8.15
C LYS A 334 13.31 -9.20 -9.50
N GLY A 335 13.19 -7.91 -9.79
CA GLY A 335 13.63 -7.30 -11.05
C GLY A 335 15.13 -7.00 -11.13
N LEU A 336 15.86 -7.15 -10.03
CA LEU A 336 17.31 -6.90 -10.02
C LEU A 336 18.08 -7.95 -10.83
N ALA A 337 19.10 -7.50 -11.58
CA ALA A 337 19.94 -8.37 -12.40
C ALA A 337 20.66 -9.43 -11.55
N GLU A 338 21.14 -9.06 -10.38
CA GLU A 338 21.76 -9.95 -9.40
C GLU A 338 20.84 -10.15 -8.20
N ARG A 339 20.48 -11.41 -7.91
CA ARG A 339 19.59 -11.75 -6.80
C ARG A 339 20.18 -11.35 -5.46
N ALA A 340 19.35 -10.81 -4.59
CA ALA A 340 19.70 -10.38 -3.23
C ALA A 340 20.84 -9.36 -3.16
N SER A 341 21.18 -8.67 -4.26
CA SER A 341 22.23 -7.63 -4.30
C SER A 341 21.81 -6.33 -3.58
N PHE A 342 20.52 -6.16 -3.31
CA PHE A 342 19.95 -5.02 -2.61
C PHE A 342 19.03 -5.50 -1.49
N PRO A 343 19.58 -5.98 -0.35
CA PRO A 343 18.77 -6.47 0.76
C PRO A 343 17.90 -5.36 1.34
N ILE A 344 16.62 -5.65 1.51
CA ILE A 344 15.61 -4.78 2.13
C ILE A 344 15.07 -5.45 3.38
N HIS A 345 15.07 -4.76 4.51
CA HIS A 345 14.35 -5.10 5.70
C HIS A 345 13.07 -4.29 5.81
N MET A 346 11.94 -4.98 5.81
CA MET A 346 10.62 -4.41 6.04
C MET A 346 10.23 -4.69 7.50
N ILE A 347 10.43 -3.68 8.35
CA ILE A 347 10.20 -3.75 9.79
C ILE A 347 8.79 -3.27 10.08
N LEU A 348 7.93 -4.16 10.55
CA LEU A 348 6.51 -3.90 10.78
C LEU A 348 6.23 -3.77 12.28
N GLU A 349 6.08 -2.53 12.77
CA GLU A 349 5.61 -2.29 14.14
C GLU A 349 4.11 -2.56 14.22
N GLU A 350 3.69 -3.23 15.29
CA GLU A 350 2.32 -3.75 15.46
C GLU A 350 1.86 -4.59 14.26
N ALA A 351 2.70 -5.53 13.84
CA ALA A 351 2.52 -6.34 12.64
C ALA A 351 1.14 -7.02 12.54
N HIS A 352 0.48 -7.27 13.68
CA HIS A 352 -0.89 -7.80 13.72
C HIS A 352 -1.94 -6.87 13.06
N ARG A 353 -1.63 -5.58 12.84
CA ARG A 353 -2.52 -4.67 12.07
C ARG A 353 -2.48 -4.94 10.57
N TYR A 354 -1.39 -5.53 10.07
CA TYR A 354 -1.09 -5.65 8.63
C TYR A 354 -1.08 -7.10 8.14
N VAL A 355 -0.48 -7.99 8.91
CA VAL A 355 -0.18 -9.39 8.52
C VAL A 355 -1.26 -10.32 9.07
N LEU A 356 -2.50 -10.12 8.65
CA LEU A 356 -3.65 -10.92 9.07
C LEU A 356 -3.89 -12.09 8.11
N GLU A 357 -4.58 -13.12 8.59
CA GLU A 357 -5.36 -13.98 7.71
C GLU A 357 -6.52 -13.17 7.14
N GLY A 358 -6.62 -13.10 5.82
CA GLY A 358 -7.64 -12.27 5.17
C GLY A 358 -8.13 -12.85 3.86
N ASP A 359 -9.10 -12.16 3.26
CA ASP A 359 -9.75 -12.56 2.02
C ASP A 359 -8.85 -12.41 0.78
N ASP A 360 -7.67 -11.80 0.90
CA ASP A 360 -6.70 -11.63 -0.19
C ASP A 360 -6.44 -12.95 -0.92
N LYS A 361 -6.30 -14.04 -0.15
CA LYS A 361 -6.04 -15.36 -0.72
C LYS A 361 -7.21 -15.91 -1.54
N LYS A 362 -8.43 -15.54 -1.18
CA LYS A 362 -9.63 -15.90 -1.93
C LYS A 362 -9.74 -15.07 -3.21
N LEU A 363 -9.41 -13.78 -3.15
CA LEU A 363 -9.52 -12.85 -4.27
C LEU A 363 -8.36 -12.95 -5.25
N PHE A 364 -7.12 -13.02 -4.74
CA PHE A 364 -5.90 -12.95 -5.56
C PHE A 364 -5.15 -14.27 -5.68
N GLY A 365 -5.61 -15.33 -4.96
CA GLY A 365 -4.93 -16.62 -4.89
C GLY A 365 -3.73 -16.63 -3.94
N TYR A 366 -3.31 -15.51 -3.39
CA TYR A 366 -2.20 -15.39 -2.43
C TYR A 366 -2.34 -14.18 -1.49
N ASN A 367 -1.57 -14.19 -0.39
CA ASN A 367 -1.36 -13.03 0.47
C ASN A 367 0.08 -12.55 0.26
N ILE A 368 0.29 -11.23 0.11
CA ILE A 368 1.61 -10.66 -0.19
C ILE A 368 2.64 -10.97 0.89
N PHE A 369 2.25 -10.94 2.18
CA PHE A 369 3.19 -11.26 3.27
C PHE A 369 3.54 -12.74 3.32
N GLU A 370 2.59 -13.65 3.04
CA GLU A 370 2.91 -15.08 2.86
C GLU A 370 3.90 -15.31 1.72
N ARG A 371 3.72 -14.58 0.61
CA ARG A 371 4.63 -14.66 -0.52
C ARG A 371 6.01 -14.13 -0.20
N ILE A 372 6.10 -12.98 0.49
CA ILE A 372 7.38 -12.44 0.96
C ILE A 372 8.05 -13.42 1.94
N ALA A 373 7.31 -13.96 2.90
CA ALA A 373 7.84 -14.92 3.86
C ALA A 373 8.42 -16.17 3.21
N LYS A 374 7.73 -16.73 2.19
CA LYS A 374 8.17 -17.94 1.47
C LYS A 374 9.31 -17.72 0.47
N GLU A 375 9.30 -16.60 -0.23
CA GLU A 375 10.16 -16.36 -1.39
C GLU A 375 11.14 -15.19 -1.18
N GLY A 376 10.77 -14.19 -0.37
CA GLY A 376 11.45 -12.89 -0.25
C GLY A 376 12.93 -13.01 0.05
N ARG A 377 13.30 -13.92 0.94
CA ARG A 377 14.71 -14.18 1.30
C ARG A 377 15.58 -14.48 0.08
N LYS A 378 15.07 -15.20 -0.93
CA LYS A 378 15.80 -15.54 -2.16
C LYS A 378 16.14 -14.31 -3.01
N TYR A 379 15.39 -13.22 -2.82
CA TYR A 379 15.52 -11.96 -3.53
C TYR A 379 16.07 -10.83 -2.66
N GLY A 380 16.32 -11.11 -1.37
CA GLY A 380 16.82 -10.13 -0.42
C GLY A 380 15.73 -9.27 0.22
N LEU A 381 14.45 -9.67 0.17
CA LEU A 381 13.38 -9.01 0.92
C LEU A 381 13.06 -9.79 2.20
N LEU A 382 13.20 -9.12 3.34
CA LEU A 382 13.11 -9.70 4.66
C LEU A 382 12.04 -8.99 5.49
N LEU A 383 11.34 -9.75 6.33
CA LEU A 383 10.32 -9.26 7.24
C LEU A 383 10.83 -9.33 8.68
N ASP A 384 10.70 -8.22 9.38
CA ASP A 384 10.89 -8.14 10.83
C ASP A 384 9.55 -7.77 11.48
N LEU A 385 8.89 -8.76 12.08
CA LEU A 385 7.52 -8.66 12.60
C LEU A 385 7.54 -8.35 14.08
N ILE A 386 7.09 -7.18 14.48
CA ILE A 386 7.03 -6.75 15.87
C ILE A 386 5.57 -6.69 16.28
N THR A 387 5.18 -7.45 17.33
CA THR A 387 3.80 -7.45 17.80
C THR A 387 3.65 -7.78 19.27
N GLN A 388 2.59 -7.28 19.88
CA GLN A 388 2.11 -7.69 21.19
C GLN A 388 1.03 -8.79 21.13
N ARG A 389 0.51 -9.11 19.93
CA ARG A 389 -0.56 -10.08 19.70
C ARG A 389 -0.13 -11.12 18.66
N PRO A 390 0.71 -12.08 19.02
CA PRO A 390 1.17 -13.10 18.08
C PRO A 390 0.03 -13.99 17.55
N THR A 391 -1.03 -14.21 18.33
CA THR A 391 -2.22 -14.97 17.92
C THR A 391 -3.00 -14.34 16.74
N ASP A 392 -2.88 -13.03 16.54
CA ASP A 392 -3.58 -12.33 15.48
C ASP A 392 -2.79 -12.33 14.16
N LEU A 393 -1.53 -12.80 14.18
CA LEU A 393 -0.69 -12.88 12.98
C LEU A 393 -1.01 -14.12 12.14
N ASN A 394 -0.82 -13.98 10.84
CA ASN A 394 -0.89 -15.11 9.90
C ASN A 394 0.16 -16.17 10.23
N GLU A 395 -0.28 -17.38 10.58
CA GLU A 395 0.57 -18.51 11.01
C GLU A 395 1.56 -18.93 9.92
N ASN A 396 1.15 -18.87 8.63
CA ASN A 396 2.03 -19.20 7.52
C ASN A 396 3.23 -18.25 7.42
N VAL A 397 3.08 -16.99 7.83
CA VAL A 397 4.17 -16.00 7.84
C VAL A 397 5.12 -16.26 9.04
N ILE A 398 4.57 -16.49 10.23
CA ILE A 398 5.36 -16.77 11.44
C ILE A 398 6.21 -18.03 11.26
N SER A 399 5.65 -19.08 10.67
CA SER A 399 6.36 -20.35 10.43
C SER A 399 7.61 -20.22 9.53
N GLN A 400 7.72 -19.14 8.77
CA GLN A 400 8.89 -18.83 7.93
C GLN A 400 9.93 -17.97 8.64
N CYS A 401 9.64 -17.47 9.84
CA CYS A 401 10.64 -16.75 10.64
C CYS A 401 11.70 -17.71 11.17
N ALA A 402 12.95 -17.33 10.99
CA ALA A 402 14.09 -18.14 11.44
C ALA A 402 14.68 -17.66 12.76
N ASN A 403 14.38 -16.43 13.17
CA ASN A 403 14.81 -15.83 14.41
C ASN A 403 13.61 -15.36 15.22
N PHE A 404 13.67 -15.57 16.54
CA PHE A 404 12.64 -15.17 17.48
C PHE A 404 13.26 -14.43 18.65
N LEU A 405 12.71 -13.26 18.97
CA LEU A 405 13.01 -12.48 20.17
C LEU A 405 11.72 -12.31 20.96
N ILE A 406 11.56 -13.08 22.04
CA ILE A 406 10.33 -13.11 22.81
C ILE A 406 10.55 -12.41 24.14
N PHE A 407 10.08 -11.18 24.23
CA PHE A 407 10.01 -10.41 25.47
C PHE A 407 8.87 -10.93 26.35
N LYS A 408 8.73 -10.38 27.55
CA LYS A 408 7.69 -10.80 28.48
C LYS A 408 6.30 -10.81 27.85
N ILE A 409 5.60 -11.94 27.95
CA ILE A 409 4.21 -12.15 27.55
C ILE A 409 3.44 -12.70 28.73
N ASN A 410 2.27 -12.13 29.01
CA ASN A 410 1.44 -12.53 30.15
C ASN A 410 0.16 -13.25 29.74
N HIS A 411 -0.34 -13.01 28.50
CA HIS A 411 -1.61 -13.56 28.06
C HIS A 411 -1.52 -15.06 27.78
N PRO A 412 -2.35 -15.91 28.41
CA PRO A 412 -2.24 -17.37 28.29
C PRO A 412 -2.38 -17.89 26.86
N ALA A 413 -3.32 -17.35 26.08
CA ALA A 413 -3.52 -17.77 24.68
C ALA A 413 -2.30 -17.46 23.80
N ASP A 414 -1.64 -16.32 23.99
CA ASP A 414 -0.42 -15.98 23.27
C ASP A 414 0.75 -16.91 23.65
N LEU A 415 0.86 -17.27 24.92
CA LEU A 415 1.87 -18.21 25.39
C LEU A 415 1.64 -19.62 24.81
N GLU A 416 0.40 -20.10 24.80
CA GLU A 416 0.04 -21.37 24.20
C GLU A 416 0.30 -21.38 22.69
N TYR A 417 -0.06 -20.29 22.00
CA TYR A 417 0.21 -20.12 20.58
C TYR A 417 1.72 -20.18 20.28
N ILE A 418 2.53 -19.44 21.03
CA ILE A 418 3.98 -19.44 20.87
C ILE A 418 4.56 -20.82 21.15
N ALA A 419 4.10 -21.51 22.21
CA ALA A 419 4.55 -22.85 22.53
C ALA A 419 4.28 -23.86 21.40
N LYS A 420 3.20 -23.68 20.64
CA LYS A 420 2.83 -24.56 19.51
C LYS A 420 3.51 -24.16 18.20
N SER A 421 3.59 -22.86 17.92
CA SER A 421 3.97 -22.35 16.60
C SER A 421 5.45 -22.06 16.47
N VAL A 422 6.16 -21.91 17.60
CA VAL A 422 7.56 -21.52 17.63
C VAL A 422 8.44 -22.75 17.91
N PRO A 423 9.40 -23.08 17.02
CA PRO A 423 10.28 -24.23 17.22
C PRO A 423 11.11 -24.14 18.52
N ASN A 424 11.36 -25.27 19.16
CA ASN A 424 12.23 -25.40 20.35
C ASN A 424 11.77 -24.66 21.62
N MET A 425 10.50 -24.31 21.72
CA MET A 425 9.91 -23.78 22.96
C MET A 425 9.52 -24.93 23.89
N SER A 426 10.38 -25.23 24.89
CA SER A 426 10.03 -26.15 25.96
C SER A 426 9.13 -25.49 27.01
N GLU A 427 8.41 -26.31 27.81
CA GLU A 427 7.58 -25.82 28.92
C GLU A 427 8.39 -24.95 29.90
N ASP A 428 9.63 -25.32 30.19
CA ASP A 428 10.54 -24.56 31.06
C ASP A 428 10.84 -23.16 30.50
N VAL A 429 10.96 -23.03 29.20
CA VAL A 429 11.18 -21.72 28.51
C VAL A 429 9.93 -20.87 28.60
N VAL A 430 8.76 -21.46 28.41
CA VAL A 430 7.46 -20.77 28.52
C VAL A 430 7.24 -20.28 29.97
N GLU A 431 7.57 -21.09 30.99
CA GLU A 431 7.46 -20.67 32.39
C GLU A 431 8.42 -19.50 32.73
N LYS A 432 9.66 -19.56 32.25
CA LYS A 432 10.63 -18.46 32.42
C LYS A 432 10.17 -17.19 31.73
N GLN A 433 9.48 -17.32 30.62
CA GLN A 433 8.93 -16.21 29.83
C GLN A 433 8.01 -15.29 30.68
N LYS A 434 7.16 -15.87 31.53
CA LYS A 434 6.23 -15.17 32.42
C LYS A 434 6.95 -14.28 33.45
N THR A 435 8.15 -14.62 33.81
CA THR A 435 8.92 -13.97 34.89
C THR A 435 10.00 -13.01 34.39
N LEU A 436 10.12 -12.82 33.08
CA LEU A 436 11.12 -11.91 32.49
C LEU A 436 10.93 -10.48 32.98
N GLN A 437 12.04 -9.81 33.24
CA GLN A 437 12.07 -8.37 33.51
C GLN A 437 11.92 -7.59 32.21
N SER A 438 11.44 -6.35 32.29
CA SER A 438 11.42 -5.44 31.14
C SER A 438 12.82 -5.27 30.53
N GLY A 439 12.91 -5.28 29.20
CA GLY A 439 14.16 -5.24 28.46
C GLY A 439 14.91 -6.57 28.40
N THR A 440 14.29 -7.67 28.84
CA THR A 440 14.86 -9.02 28.73
C THR A 440 13.98 -9.86 27.80
N CYS A 441 14.61 -10.63 26.92
CA CYS A 441 13.92 -11.55 26.02
C CYS A 441 14.52 -12.94 26.01
N VAL A 442 13.75 -13.92 25.57
CA VAL A 442 14.26 -15.22 25.12
C VAL A 442 14.57 -15.09 23.63
N ALA A 443 15.81 -15.30 23.26
CA ALA A 443 16.29 -15.21 21.88
C ALA A 443 16.74 -16.60 21.40
N PHE A 444 16.32 -17.00 20.21
CA PHE A 444 16.71 -18.28 19.60
C PHE A 444 16.45 -18.28 18.09
N GLY A 445 16.83 -19.36 17.43
CA GLY A 445 16.75 -19.53 16.00
C GLY A 445 18.14 -19.66 15.39
N ARG A 446 18.40 -18.98 14.28
CA ARG A 446 19.74 -18.98 13.67
C ARG A 446 20.76 -18.21 14.50
N ILE A 447 20.31 -17.16 15.19
CA ILE A 447 21.17 -16.37 16.08
C ILE A 447 21.71 -17.20 17.25
N PHE A 448 20.93 -18.15 17.77
CA PHE A 448 21.32 -19.03 18.86
C PHE A 448 20.73 -20.42 18.65
N LYS A 449 21.58 -21.44 18.67
CA LYS A 449 21.15 -22.84 18.49
C LYS A 449 20.25 -23.36 19.64
N ILE A 450 20.33 -22.74 20.80
CA ILE A 450 19.51 -23.01 21.97
C ILE A 450 18.86 -21.71 22.46
N PRO A 451 17.66 -21.76 23.06
CA PRO A 451 17.04 -20.58 23.65
C PRO A 451 17.94 -19.94 24.72
N MET A 452 18.22 -18.64 24.53
CA MET A 452 19.06 -17.86 25.44
C MET A 452 18.24 -16.73 26.04
N ILE A 453 18.39 -16.48 27.34
CA ILE A 453 17.84 -15.30 27.99
C ILE A 453 18.84 -14.16 27.82
N VAL A 454 18.43 -13.13 27.10
CA VAL A 454 19.27 -11.98 26.76
C VAL A 454 18.64 -10.71 27.34
N LYS A 455 19.45 -9.95 28.10
CA LYS A 455 19.09 -8.62 28.55
C LYS A 455 19.58 -7.62 27.51
N MET A 456 18.66 -6.84 26.94
CA MET A 456 18.98 -5.81 25.98
C MET A 456 19.63 -4.62 26.65
N GLU A 457 20.63 -4.03 26.00
CA GLU A 457 21.15 -2.74 26.37
C GLU A 457 20.08 -1.64 26.12
N LYS A 458 20.20 -0.53 26.80
CA LYS A 458 19.32 0.62 26.58
C LYS A 458 19.63 1.28 25.25
N ALA A 459 18.59 1.61 24.48
CA ALA A 459 18.73 2.43 23.28
C ALA A 459 19.13 3.85 23.66
N ASP A 460 20.06 4.44 22.90
CA ASP A 460 20.53 5.82 23.05
C ASP A 460 20.74 6.46 21.65
N PRO A 461 19.92 7.44 21.28
CA PRO A 461 18.73 7.97 21.97
C PRO A 461 17.62 6.90 22.12
N PRO A 462 16.77 7.02 23.17
CA PRO A 462 15.65 6.11 23.35
C PRO A 462 14.52 6.37 22.33
N PRO A 463 13.66 5.37 22.01
CA PRO A 463 12.42 5.63 21.29
C PRO A 463 11.46 6.50 22.10
N THR A 464 10.54 7.17 21.42
CA THR A 464 9.52 8.02 22.07
C THR A 464 8.33 7.15 22.53
N SER A 465 8.59 6.20 23.41
CA SER A 465 7.54 5.41 24.02
C SER A 465 7.23 6.02 25.40
N ALA A 466 6.17 6.81 25.49
CA ALA A 466 5.80 7.46 26.72
C ALA A 466 4.80 6.64 27.53
N ASN A 467 5.19 6.19 28.69
CA ASN A 467 4.22 5.84 29.72
C ASN A 467 3.60 7.13 30.27
N CYS A 468 2.28 7.08 30.55
CA CYS A 468 1.64 8.21 31.20
C CYS A 468 2.26 8.45 32.59
N GLU A 469 2.93 9.58 32.75
CA GLU A 469 3.50 10.00 34.04
C GLU A 469 2.41 10.65 34.91
N ILE A 470 1.58 9.80 35.52
CA ILE A 470 0.42 10.24 36.32
C ILE A 470 0.80 11.24 37.39
N TYR A 471 1.89 10.97 38.12
CA TYR A 471 2.35 11.84 39.19
C TYR A 471 2.69 13.25 38.66
N ASN A 472 3.51 13.32 37.61
CA ASN A 472 3.94 14.60 37.05
C ASN A 472 2.81 15.36 36.36
N ASN A 473 1.83 14.65 35.79
CA ASN A 473 0.73 15.28 35.07
C ASN A 473 -0.46 15.67 35.97
N TRP A 474 -0.65 14.97 37.08
CA TRP A 474 -1.78 15.24 37.98
C TRP A 474 -1.39 16.06 39.21
N MET A 475 -0.12 16.02 39.68
CA MET A 475 0.28 16.68 40.90
C MET A 475 0.81 18.07 40.62
N VAL A 476 0.17 19.07 41.19
CA VAL A 476 0.59 20.47 41.15
C VAL A 476 1.02 20.87 42.55
N LYS A 477 2.22 21.45 42.70
CA LYS A 477 2.59 22.10 43.96
C LYS A 477 1.71 23.36 44.11
N LEU A 478 0.79 23.31 45.07
CA LEU A 478 0.09 24.53 45.50
C LEU A 478 1.14 25.48 46.07
N LYS A 479 1.24 26.70 45.52
CA LYS A 479 2.03 27.75 46.15
C LYS A 479 1.33 28.09 47.48
N GLU A 480 2.03 27.96 48.58
CA GLU A 480 1.57 28.55 49.86
C GLU A 480 1.32 30.02 49.59
N GLN A 481 0.10 30.47 49.93
CA GLN A 481 -0.32 31.86 49.86
C GLN A 481 0.36 32.66 50.98
#